data_2c6cb404af89f268a9ce932f403dd462
#
_entry.id   2c6cb404af89f268a9ce932f403dd462
#
_cell.length_a   1.000
_cell.length_b   1.000
_cell.length_c   1.000
_cell.angle_alpha   90.00
_cell.angle_beta   90.00
_cell.angle_gamma   90.00
#
_symmetry.space_group_name_H-M   'P 1'
#
loop_
_entity.id
_entity.type
_entity.pdbx_description
1 polymer ?
#
loop_
_entity_poly.entity_id
_entity_poly.type
_entity_poly.pdbx_seq_one_letter_code
_entity_poly.pdbx_strand_id
1 'polypeptide(L)'
;MFSTRLRRARKAAGLSLRDVGARVGLSHAAIKKYEDGVAMPASDVLLALARALNVRAEYFFRPELVELEGVDYRKRSTLPKKRLDAITHELLDQVERRLELENLFPTPPIQAFSPITGLPAEVGALEDMERVAERVRAAWKLGLDPIPDLIDLLEAHGVRVFMVDAEAGQKFDGLAARVGGVPIVVVGRHWPGDRQRFTLAHELGHLVLNGRLAAALAEEAACNRFAGAFLFPAASVVQKLGKHRNAVELQELALLKEEFGLSMSGILFRLRDLGIVSPAYREAQAKLFSMKGWHVREPGAMYRTEKAHLFEQLVYHALAEDYIGEAKAAELLNLSLDAFRRVRSMGSAEESLRAADGQ
;
A
#
# COMPACT_ATOMS: atom_id res chain seq x y z
N MET A 1 -10.79 -24.02 -10.81
CA MET A 1 -11.12 -22.59 -10.75
C MET A 1 -11.97 -22.27 -9.51
N PHE A 2 -13.25 -22.65 -9.45
CA PHE A 2 -14.12 -22.41 -8.29
C PHE A 2 -13.51 -22.84 -6.93
N SER A 3 -13.00 -24.04 -6.83
CA SER A 3 -12.42 -24.63 -5.61
C SER A 3 -11.29 -23.78 -5.02
N THR A 4 -10.37 -23.33 -5.86
CA THR A 4 -9.26 -22.46 -5.44
C THR A 4 -9.75 -21.10 -5.00
N ARG A 5 -10.74 -20.52 -5.72
CA ARG A 5 -11.37 -19.23 -5.37
C ARG A 5 -12.12 -19.31 -4.03
N LEU A 6 -12.87 -20.38 -3.79
CA LEU A 6 -13.55 -20.59 -2.52
C LEU A 6 -12.56 -20.66 -1.35
N ARG A 7 -11.47 -21.43 -1.52
CA ARG A 7 -10.41 -21.53 -0.52
C ARG A 7 -9.73 -20.19 -0.25
N ARG A 8 -9.47 -19.38 -1.30
CA ARG A 8 -8.89 -18.02 -1.18
C ARG A 8 -9.84 -17.11 -0.42
N ALA A 9 -11.11 -17.01 -0.82
CA ALA A 9 -12.11 -16.17 -0.14
C ALA A 9 -12.27 -16.52 1.34
N ARG A 10 -12.33 -17.84 1.68
CA ARG A 10 -12.40 -18.27 3.07
C ARG A 10 -11.16 -17.83 3.87
N LYS A 11 -9.98 -17.98 3.30
CA LYS A 11 -8.73 -17.57 3.96
C LYS A 11 -8.66 -16.05 4.11
N ALA A 12 -9.08 -15.29 3.10
CA ALA A 12 -9.20 -13.83 3.16
C ALA A 12 -10.10 -13.38 4.30
N ALA A 13 -11.27 -14.03 4.43
CA ALA A 13 -12.21 -13.79 5.53
C ALA A 13 -11.70 -14.30 6.90
N GLY A 14 -10.52 -14.95 6.96
CA GLY A 14 -9.97 -15.51 8.17
C GLY A 14 -10.80 -16.64 8.80
N LEU A 15 -11.66 -17.30 8.02
CA LEU A 15 -12.59 -18.32 8.50
C LEU A 15 -12.04 -19.73 8.37
N SER A 16 -12.41 -20.61 9.32
CA SER A 16 -12.20 -22.06 9.19
C SER A 16 -13.28 -22.69 8.30
N LEU A 17 -13.08 -23.94 7.87
CA LEU A 17 -14.11 -24.70 7.17
C LEU A 17 -15.41 -24.85 8.00
N ARG A 18 -15.27 -24.93 9.33
CA ARG A 18 -16.41 -25.04 10.27
C ARG A 18 -17.18 -23.73 10.34
N ASP A 19 -16.46 -22.59 10.41
CA ASP A 19 -17.08 -21.27 10.45
C ASP A 19 -17.90 -20.99 9.19
N VAL A 20 -17.35 -21.32 8.01
CA VAL A 20 -18.08 -21.18 6.74
C VAL A 20 -19.28 -22.12 6.72
N GLY A 21 -19.10 -23.39 7.07
CA GLY A 21 -20.20 -24.35 7.14
C GLY A 21 -21.34 -23.85 8.03
N ALA A 22 -21.03 -23.36 9.23
CA ALA A 22 -22.02 -22.80 10.17
C ALA A 22 -22.78 -21.61 9.58
N ARG A 23 -22.10 -20.71 8.84
CA ARG A 23 -22.74 -19.52 8.22
C ARG A 23 -23.67 -19.85 7.06
N VAL A 24 -23.42 -20.95 6.36
CA VAL A 24 -24.20 -21.35 5.17
C VAL A 24 -25.10 -22.57 5.42
N GLY A 25 -25.20 -23.06 6.67
CA GLY A 25 -26.02 -24.20 7.03
C GLY A 25 -25.52 -25.55 6.49
N LEU A 26 -24.21 -25.70 6.28
CA LEU A 26 -23.58 -26.92 5.74
C LEU A 26 -22.53 -27.49 6.68
N SER A 27 -22.25 -28.79 6.51
CA SER A 27 -21.14 -29.42 7.23
C SER A 27 -19.78 -28.92 6.74
N HIS A 28 -18.77 -28.93 7.63
CA HIS A 28 -17.39 -28.62 7.22
C HIS A 28 -16.87 -29.56 6.15
N ALA A 29 -17.36 -30.82 6.11
CA ALA A 29 -17.00 -31.81 5.07
C ALA A 29 -17.57 -31.43 3.70
N ALA A 30 -18.75 -30.81 3.65
CA ALA A 30 -19.31 -30.30 2.39
C ALA A 30 -18.48 -29.15 1.85
N ILE A 31 -18.10 -28.18 2.71
CA ILE A 31 -17.20 -27.08 2.31
C ILE A 31 -15.86 -27.62 1.83
N LYS A 32 -15.30 -28.62 2.51
CA LYS A 32 -14.04 -29.26 2.11
C LYS A 32 -14.14 -29.90 0.71
N LYS A 33 -15.25 -30.62 0.40
CA LYS A 33 -15.47 -31.20 -0.94
C LYS A 33 -15.52 -30.13 -2.03
N TYR A 34 -16.12 -28.98 -1.75
CA TYR A 34 -16.13 -27.84 -2.67
C TYR A 34 -14.71 -27.26 -2.89
N GLU A 35 -13.93 -27.11 -1.82
CA GLU A 35 -12.55 -26.63 -1.93
C GLU A 35 -11.57 -27.62 -2.56
N ASP A 36 -11.88 -28.92 -2.54
CA ASP A 36 -11.08 -29.95 -3.20
C ASP A 36 -11.54 -30.20 -4.66
N GLY A 37 -12.60 -29.50 -5.10
CA GLY A 37 -13.13 -29.65 -6.46
C GLY A 37 -13.89 -30.96 -6.70
N VAL A 38 -14.22 -31.71 -5.65
CA VAL A 38 -14.95 -32.97 -5.71
C VAL A 38 -16.43 -32.76 -6.03
N ALA A 39 -16.97 -31.59 -5.65
CA ALA A 39 -18.35 -31.20 -5.91
C ALA A 39 -18.46 -29.70 -6.20
N MET A 40 -19.49 -29.32 -6.94
CA MET A 40 -19.90 -27.93 -7.14
C MET A 40 -21.14 -27.63 -6.31
N PRO A 41 -21.23 -26.46 -5.67
CA PRO A 41 -22.43 -26.04 -4.97
C PRO A 41 -23.57 -25.72 -5.95
N ALA A 42 -24.82 -25.94 -5.52
CA ALA A 42 -25.98 -25.40 -6.21
C ALA A 42 -26.02 -23.87 -6.12
N SER A 43 -26.81 -23.21 -6.95
CA SER A 43 -26.83 -21.74 -7.07
C SER A 43 -27.18 -21.02 -5.77
N ASP A 44 -28.10 -21.56 -4.99
CA ASP A 44 -28.51 -21.04 -3.68
C ASP A 44 -27.35 -21.10 -2.66
N VAL A 45 -26.63 -22.21 -2.61
CA VAL A 45 -25.46 -22.42 -1.77
C VAL A 45 -24.31 -21.50 -2.23
N LEU A 46 -24.11 -21.34 -3.53
CA LEU A 46 -23.10 -20.44 -4.09
C LEU A 46 -23.35 -18.98 -3.64
N LEU A 47 -24.61 -18.52 -3.73
CA LEU A 47 -24.99 -17.20 -3.26
C LEU A 47 -24.84 -17.04 -1.72
N ALA A 48 -25.15 -18.11 -0.96
CA ALA A 48 -24.92 -18.12 0.48
C ALA A 48 -23.44 -18.04 0.83
N LEU A 49 -22.58 -18.78 0.10
CA LEU A 49 -21.13 -18.72 0.24
C LEU A 49 -20.58 -17.32 -0.09
N ALA A 50 -21.06 -16.69 -1.16
CA ALA A 50 -20.67 -15.34 -1.55
C ALA A 50 -20.96 -14.33 -0.42
N ARG A 51 -22.17 -14.37 0.15
CA ARG A 51 -22.55 -13.52 1.30
C ARG A 51 -21.72 -13.81 2.55
N ALA A 52 -21.55 -15.08 2.90
CA ALA A 52 -20.80 -15.50 4.09
C ALA A 52 -19.32 -15.09 4.05
N LEU A 53 -18.76 -15.00 2.84
CA LEU A 53 -17.35 -14.67 2.60
C LEU A 53 -17.15 -13.21 2.17
N ASN A 54 -18.24 -12.42 2.11
CA ASN A 54 -18.23 -11.02 1.68
C ASN A 54 -17.57 -10.81 0.31
N VAL A 55 -17.90 -11.70 -0.65
CA VAL A 55 -17.47 -11.60 -2.05
C VAL A 55 -18.70 -11.66 -2.95
N ARG A 56 -18.58 -11.18 -4.18
CA ARG A 56 -19.63 -11.33 -5.20
C ARG A 56 -19.61 -12.75 -5.78
N ALA A 57 -20.73 -13.22 -6.31
CA ALA A 57 -20.81 -14.56 -6.89
C ALA A 57 -19.85 -14.74 -8.10
N GLU A 58 -19.68 -13.67 -8.88
CA GLU A 58 -18.77 -13.60 -10.03
C GLU A 58 -17.31 -13.86 -9.65
N TYR A 59 -16.90 -13.49 -8.43
CA TYR A 59 -15.55 -13.75 -7.91
C TYR A 59 -15.14 -15.21 -8.06
N PHE A 60 -16.05 -16.15 -7.87
CA PHE A 60 -15.74 -17.59 -7.94
C PHE A 60 -15.42 -18.08 -9.36
N PHE A 61 -15.76 -17.32 -10.38
CA PHE A 61 -15.62 -17.67 -11.79
C PHE A 61 -14.54 -16.87 -12.52
N ARG A 62 -13.92 -15.88 -11.86
CA ARG A 62 -12.81 -15.15 -12.46
C ARG A 62 -11.66 -16.10 -12.78
N PRO A 63 -10.98 -15.96 -13.93
CA PRO A 63 -9.80 -16.74 -14.25
C PRO A 63 -8.75 -16.56 -13.16
N GLU A 64 -8.04 -17.64 -12.83
CA GLU A 64 -6.97 -17.59 -11.84
C GLU A 64 -5.68 -17.18 -12.50
N LEU A 65 -5.00 -16.15 -11.97
CA LEU A 65 -3.94 -15.59 -12.78
C LEU A 65 -2.71 -15.07 -12.04
N VAL A 66 -2.77 -14.84 -10.73
CA VAL A 66 -1.75 -14.02 -10.10
C VAL A 66 -1.06 -14.74 -8.97
N GLU A 67 0.27 -14.87 -9.09
CA GLU A 67 1.18 -15.23 -8.01
C GLU A 67 2.06 -14.03 -7.67
N LEU A 68 2.32 -13.82 -6.38
CA LEU A 68 3.24 -12.81 -5.90
C LEU A 68 4.67 -13.36 -5.98
N GLU A 69 5.53 -12.67 -6.72
CA GLU A 69 6.94 -13.01 -6.88
C GLU A 69 7.81 -12.16 -5.95
N GLY A 70 8.87 -12.74 -5.39
CA GLY A 70 9.88 -12.01 -4.64
C GLY A 70 9.45 -11.56 -3.24
N VAL A 71 8.32 -12.03 -2.73
CA VAL A 71 7.81 -11.62 -1.43
C VAL A 71 8.38 -12.47 -0.30
N ASP A 72 9.23 -11.90 0.51
CA ASP A 72 9.66 -12.51 1.77
C ASP A 72 8.95 -11.86 2.98
N TYR A 73 7.63 -11.55 2.82
CA TYR A 73 6.82 -10.91 3.84
C TYR A 73 6.74 -11.72 5.15
N ARG A 74 6.98 -13.05 5.08
CA ARG A 74 7.01 -13.92 6.26
C ARG A 74 8.20 -13.60 7.17
N LYS A 75 9.31 -13.13 6.63
CA LYS A 75 10.49 -12.72 7.39
C LYS A 75 10.37 -11.30 7.93
N ARG A 76 9.59 -10.44 7.27
CA ARG A 76 9.46 -9.01 7.58
C ARG A 76 8.25 -8.67 8.45
N SER A 77 7.29 -9.58 8.63
CA SER A 77 6.07 -9.34 9.40
C SER A 77 6.06 -10.14 10.71
N THR A 78 5.74 -9.48 11.81
CA THR A 78 5.47 -10.12 13.09
C THR A 78 3.99 -10.51 13.26
N LEU A 79 3.19 -10.39 12.18
CA LEU A 79 1.77 -10.73 12.18
C LEU A 79 1.55 -12.25 12.33
N PRO A 80 0.47 -12.66 13.01
CA PRO A 80 0.03 -14.05 12.99
C PRO A 80 -0.24 -14.52 11.56
N LYS A 81 0.16 -15.75 11.23
CA LYS A 81 0.02 -16.34 9.89
C LYS A 81 -1.38 -16.14 9.29
N LYS A 82 -2.43 -16.33 10.10
CA LYS A 82 -3.83 -16.19 9.67
C LYS A 82 -4.13 -14.79 9.12
N ARG A 83 -3.59 -13.75 9.76
CA ARG A 83 -3.79 -12.36 9.33
C ARG A 83 -2.98 -12.03 8.09
N LEU A 84 -1.76 -12.55 8.03
CA LEU A 84 -0.92 -12.40 6.85
C LEU A 84 -1.54 -13.07 5.62
N ASP A 85 -2.11 -14.27 5.79
CA ASP A 85 -2.85 -14.95 4.74
C ASP A 85 -4.08 -14.11 4.29
N ALA A 86 -4.80 -13.47 5.22
CA ALA A 86 -5.94 -12.60 4.89
C ALA A 86 -5.51 -11.38 4.05
N ILE A 87 -4.49 -10.65 4.50
CA ILE A 87 -3.92 -9.50 3.76
C ILE A 87 -3.45 -9.93 2.36
N THR A 88 -2.76 -11.08 2.28
CA THR A 88 -2.30 -11.61 0.99
C THR A 88 -3.45 -11.88 0.03
N HIS A 89 -4.54 -12.46 0.51
CA HIS A 89 -5.68 -12.77 -0.35
C HIS A 89 -6.47 -11.52 -0.75
N GLU A 90 -6.60 -10.53 0.15
CA GLU A 90 -7.16 -9.23 -0.17
C GLU A 90 -6.33 -8.53 -1.26
N LEU A 91 -5.01 -8.52 -1.09
CA LEU A 91 -4.09 -7.98 -2.09
C LEU A 91 -4.23 -8.67 -3.44
N LEU A 92 -4.23 -10.01 -3.47
CA LEU A 92 -4.38 -10.76 -4.71
C LEU A 92 -5.69 -10.42 -5.44
N ASP A 93 -6.80 -10.24 -4.74
CA ASP A 93 -8.07 -9.82 -5.35
C ASP A 93 -7.97 -8.41 -5.95
N GLN A 94 -7.35 -7.46 -5.23
CA GLN A 94 -7.12 -6.11 -5.74
C GLN A 94 -6.22 -6.10 -6.99
N VAL A 95 -5.12 -6.88 -6.97
CA VAL A 95 -4.19 -7.01 -8.09
C VAL A 95 -4.88 -7.62 -9.31
N GLU A 96 -5.65 -8.70 -9.12
CA GLU A 96 -6.38 -9.34 -10.21
C GLU A 96 -7.39 -8.39 -10.88
N ARG A 97 -8.17 -7.65 -10.08
CA ARG A 97 -9.10 -6.63 -10.61
C ARG A 97 -8.37 -5.53 -11.37
N ARG A 98 -7.21 -5.11 -10.88
CA ARG A 98 -6.39 -4.09 -11.54
C ARG A 98 -5.87 -4.58 -12.89
N LEU A 99 -5.29 -5.77 -12.94
CA LEU A 99 -4.77 -6.36 -14.18
C LEU A 99 -5.89 -6.66 -15.17
N GLU A 100 -7.03 -7.16 -14.71
CA GLU A 100 -8.20 -7.37 -15.55
C GLU A 100 -8.62 -6.05 -16.23
N LEU A 101 -8.72 -4.96 -15.47
CA LEU A 101 -9.06 -3.64 -15.98
C LEU A 101 -8.01 -3.13 -16.98
N GLU A 102 -6.71 -3.19 -16.62
CA GLU A 102 -5.63 -2.72 -17.50
C GLU A 102 -5.60 -3.45 -18.85
N ASN A 103 -5.94 -4.74 -18.86
CA ASN A 103 -5.98 -5.57 -20.07
C ASN A 103 -7.18 -5.25 -21.00
N LEU A 104 -8.18 -4.50 -20.55
CA LEU A 104 -9.30 -4.07 -21.39
C LEU A 104 -8.98 -2.87 -22.27
N PHE A 105 -7.91 -2.13 -21.95
CA PHE A 105 -7.51 -0.97 -22.74
C PHE A 105 -6.74 -1.40 -24.00
N PRO A 106 -7.01 -0.79 -25.15
CA PRO A 106 -6.29 -1.08 -26.41
C PRO A 106 -4.78 -0.81 -26.32
N THR A 107 -4.41 0.16 -25.49
CA THR A 107 -3.01 0.48 -25.15
C THR A 107 -2.88 0.49 -23.63
N PRO A 108 -1.75 0.02 -23.08
CA PRO A 108 -1.56 0.02 -21.63
C PRO A 108 -1.82 1.41 -21.04
N PRO A 109 -2.77 1.55 -20.10
CA PRO A 109 -3.13 2.86 -19.53
C PRO A 109 -2.06 3.39 -18.58
N ILE A 110 -1.11 2.56 -18.20
CA ILE A 110 -0.01 2.87 -17.29
C ILE A 110 1.28 2.40 -17.94
N GLN A 111 2.27 3.27 -17.95
CA GLN A 111 3.58 2.90 -18.47
C GLN A 111 4.23 1.81 -17.63
N ALA A 112 5.11 1.02 -18.25
CA ALA A 112 5.91 0.04 -17.53
C ALA A 112 6.94 0.75 -16.64
N PHE A 113 7.23 0.15 -15.48
CA PHE A 113 8.32 0.62 -14.63
C PHE A 113 9.64 0.51 -15.38
N SER A 114 10.28 1.64 -15.56
CA SER A 114 11.59 1.70 -16.22
C SER A 114 12.71 1.70 -15.18
N PRO A 115 13.75 0.88 -15.35
CA PRO A 115 14.90 0.93 -14.46
C PRO A 115 15.52 2.34 -14.43
N ILE A 116 15.86 2.79 -13.22
CA ILE A 116 16.49 4.09 -13.04
C ILE A 116 17.92 4.03 -13.60
N THR A 117 18.21 4.87 -14.56
CA THR A 117 19.54 4.95 -15.17
C THR A 117 20.53 5.74 -14.32
N GLY A 118 21.81 5.36 -14.36
CA GLY A 118 22.88 6.06 -13.65
C GLY A 118 22.95 5.77 -12.15
N LEU A 119 22.23 4.75 -11.67
CA LEU A 119 22.45 4.21 -10.33
C LEU A 119 23.80 3.46 -10.26
N PRO A 120 24.51 3.50 -9.12
CA PRO A 120 25.72 2.70 -8.94
C PRO A 120 25.42 1.21 -9.10
N ALA A 121 26.39 0.47 -9.65
CA ALA A 121 26.25 -0.99 -9.78
C ALA A 121 26.21 -1.67 -8.41
N GLU A 122 27.00 -1.15 -7.47
CA GLU A 122 27.05 -1.60 -6.08
C GLU A 122 27.04 -0.41 -5.13
N VAL A 123 26.39 -0.56 -3.99
CA VAL A 123 26.26 0.43 -2.93
C VAL A 123 26.84 -0.18 -1.65
N GLY A 124 27.91 0.43 -1.12
CA GLY A 124 28.69 -0.11 0.01
C GLY A 124 28.44 0.57 1.34
N ALA A 125 27.86 1.77 1.36
CA ALA A 125 27.64 2.55 2.58
C ALA A 125 26.26 3.17 2.65
N LEU A 126 25.76 3.43 3.88
CA LEU A 126 24.47 4.08 4.08
C LEU A 126 24.44 5.51 3.53
N GLU A 127 25.56 6.20 3.55
CA GLU A 127 25.72 7.55 3.02
C GLU A 127 25.49 7.62 1.50
N ASP A 128 25.73 6.53 0.79
CA ASP A 128 25.49 6.44 -0.66
C ASP A 128 23.99 6.57 -1.01
N MET A 129 23.10 6.33 -0.04
CA MET A 129 21.65 6.47 -0.24
C MET A 129 21.24 7.90 -0.59
N GLU A 130 22.00 8.91 -0.18
CA GLU A 130 21.76 10.31 -0.60
C GLU A 130 21.87 10.40 -2.14
N ARG A 131 22.95 9.86 -2.69
CA ARG A 131 23.22 9.87 -4.12
C ARG A 131 22.22 9.03 -4.91
N VAL A 132 21.82 7.87 -4.35
CA VAL A 132 20.77 7.02 -4.94
C VAL A 132 19.45 7.76 -5.00
N ALA A 133 19.01 8.38 -3.91
CA ALA A 133 17.76 9.15 -3.83
C ALA A 133 17.78 10.36 -4.80
N GLU A 134 18.89 11.09 -4.87
CA GLU A 134 19.09 12.19 -5.82
C GLU A 134 18.95 11.71 -7.28
N ARG A 135 19.50 10.55 -7.62
CA ARG A 135 19.39 9.96 -8.96
C ARG A 135 17.96 9.59 -9.30
N VAL A 136 17.21 9.00 -8.36
CA VAL A 136 15.79 8.70 -8.57
C VAL A 136 15.00 9.98 -8.75
N ARG A 137 15.19 10.98 -7.89
CA ARG A 137 14.52 12.29 -8.02
C ARG A 137 14.84 12.99 -9.32
N ALA A 138 16.09 12.94 -9.77
CA ALA A 138 16.50 13.50 -11.05
C ALA A 138 15.86 12.78 -12.23
N ALA A 139 15.85 11.44 -12.24
CA ALA A 139 15.21 10.64 -13.28
C ALA A 139 13.70 10.90 -13.37
N TRP A 140 13.04 11.15 -12.24
CA TRP A 140 11.62 11.47 -12.15
C TRP A 140 11.33 12.98 -12.21
N LYS A 141 12.34 13.83 -12.39
CA LYS A 141 12.24 15.29 -12.53
C LYS A 141 11.56 15.97 -11.33
N LEU A 142 11.80 15.50 -10.12
CA LEU A 142 11.15 16.00 -8.91
C LEU A 142 11.81 17.25 -8.31
N GLY A 143 13.04 17.57 -8.73
CA GLY A 143 13.78 18.69 -8.13
C GLY A 143 14.01 18.49 -6.63
N LEU A 144 13.97 19.59 -5.88
CA LEU A 144 14.17 19.61 -4.43
C LEU A 144 12.85 19.79 -3.65
N ASP A 145 11.75 20.00 -4.35
CA ASP A 145 10.46 20.31 -3.75
C ASP A 145 9.84 19.10 -3.03
N PRO A 146 8.96 19.33 -2.05
CA PRO A 146 8.13 18.27 -1.47
C PRO A 146 7.33 17.53 -2.54
N ILE A 147 7.15 16.23 -2.37
CA ILE A 147 6.31 15.40 -3.26
C ILE A 147 4.85 15.59 -2.85
N PRO A 148 3.97 16.13 -3.69
CA PRO A 148 2.59 16.43 -3.31
C PRO A 148 1.77 15.18 -2.99
N ASP A 149 1.83 14.16 -3.87
CA ASP A 149 1.18 12.86 -3.73
C ASP A 149 2.17 11.77 -4.12
N LEU A 150 2.47 10.89 -3.18
CA LEU A 150 3.48 9.86 -3.40
C LEU A 150 2.90 8.64 -4.12
N ILE A 151 1.63 8.32 -3.90
CA ILE A 151 0.96 7.22 -4.61
C ILE A 151 0.85 7.56 -6.10
N ASP A 152 0.36 8.74 -6.44
CA ASP A 152 0.23 9.18 -7.84
C ASP A 152 1.60 9.20 -8.53
N LEU A 153 2.64 9.66 -7.83
CA LEU A 153 4.00 9.64 -8.36
C LEU A 153 4.48 8.21 -8.67
N LEU A 154 4.29 7.27 -7.75
CA LEU A 154 4.70 5.88 -7.94
C LEU A 154 3.93 5.25 -9.12
N GLU A 155 2.63 5.46 -9.19
CA GLU A 155 1.77 4.93 -10.25
C GLU A 155 2.11 5.55 -11.61
N ALA A 156 2.41 6.85 -11.67
CA ALA A 156 2.88 7.53 -12.89
C ALA A 156 4.21 6.95 -13.41
N HIS A 157 5.01 6.32 -12.54
CA HIS A 157 6.28 5.69 -12.93
C HIS A 157 6.19 4.16 -13.00
N GLY A 158 4.97 3.61 -13.07
CA GLY A 158 4.75 2.19 -13.35
C GLY A 158 4.80 1.27 -12.14
N VAL A 159 4.85 1.79 -10.91
CA VAL A 159 4.70 1.01 -9.69
C VAL A 159 3.24 1.00 -9.29
N ARG A 160 2.59 -0.19 -9.20
CA ARG A 160 1.19 -0.28 -8.76
C ARG A 160 1.13 -0.23 -7.24
N VAL A 161 0.30 0.67 -6.70
CA VAL A 161 0.15 0.82 -5.26
C VAL A 161 -1.19 0.24 -4.80
N PHE A 162 -1.14 -0.57 -3.75
CA PHE A 162 -2.32 -1.19 -3.14
C PHE A 162 -2.42 -0.84 -1.67
N MET A 163 -3.62 -0.51 -1.24
CA MET A 163 -3.92 -0.22 0.15
C MET A 163 -4.74 -1.37 0.75
N VAL A 164 -4.24 -1.96 1.85
CA VAL A 164 -4.90 -3.08 2.52
C VAL A 164 -5.38 -2.69 3.91
N ASP A 165 -6.45 -3.35 4.36
CA ASP A 165 -7.01 -3.14 5.69
C ASP A 165 -6.20 -3.92 6.75
N ALA A 166 -5.06 -3.35 7.14
CA ALA A 166 -4.36 -3.76 8.34
C ALA A 166 -4.84 -2.89 9.51
N GLU A 167 -5.50 -3.50 10.52
CA GLU A 167 -6.02 -2.76 11.68
C GLU A 167 -4.91 -1.96 12.37
N ALA A 168 -5.24 -0.76 12.85
CA ALA A 168 -4.35 0.08 13.64
C ALA A 168 -3.84 -0.72 14.86
N GLY A 169 -2.51 -0.79 15.01
CA GLY A 169 -1.86 -1.60 16.05
C GLY A 169 -1.36 -2.97 15.58
N GLN A 170 -1.72 -3.43 14.40
CA GLN A 170 -1.08 -4.57 13.73
C GLN A 170 0.21 -4.11 13.06
N LYS A 171 1.28 -4.88 13.24
CA LYS A 171 2.62 -4.53 12.72
C LYS A 171 2.77 -4.88 11.22
N PHE A 172 1.85 -4.38 10.40
CA PHE A 172 1.98 -4.42 8.96
C PHE A 172 2.18 -2.99 8.45
N ASP A 173 3.36 -2.66 8.06
CA ASP A 173 3.68 -1.34 7.50
C ASP A 173 3.47 -1.35 5.98
N GLY A 174 4.12 -2.26 5.28
CA GLY A 174 4.02 -2.42 3.84
C GLY A 174 4.79 -3.63 3.34
N LEU A 175 4.81 -3.80 2.05
CA LEU A 175 5.67 -4.73 1.32
C LEU A 175 5.84 -4.29 -0.13
N ALA A 176 6.99 -4.62 -0.71
CA ALA A 176 7.22 -4.58 -2.14
C ALA A 176 7.24 -6.01 -2.71
N ALA A 177 6.69 -6.17 -3.91
CA ALA A 177 6.63 -7.44 -4.62
C ALA A 177 6.62 -7.22 -6.13
N ARG A 178 6.57 -8.33 -6.90
CA ARG A 178 6.29 -8.31 -8.34
C ARG A 178 5.16 -9.27 -8.67
N VAL A 179 4.44 -8.93 -9.73
CA VAL A 179 3.39 -9.77 -10.29
C VAL A 179 3.56 -9.75 -11.80
N GLY A 180 3.92 -10.89 -12.39
CA GLY A 180 4.21 -10.96 -13.82
C GLY A 180 5.27 -9.94 -14.25
N GLY A 181 6.30 -9.71 -13.41
CA GLY A 181 7.34 -8.71 -13.63
C GLY A 181 6.95 -7.26 -13.29
N VAL A 182 5.68 -6.94 -13.05
CA VAL A 182 5.21 -5.60 -12.68
C VAL A 182 5.48 -5.34 -11.19
N PRO A 183 6.19 -4.27 -10.81
CA PRO A 183 6.42 -3.95 -9.41
C PRO A 183 5.15 -3.45 -8.74
N ILE A 184 4.89 -3.96 -7.55
CA ILE A 184 3.80 -3.54 -6.70
C ILE A 184 4.33 -3.11 -5.34
N VAL A 185 3.67 -2.12 -4.74
CA VAL A 185 3.89 -1.68 -3.36
C VAL A 185 2.56 -1.73 -2.63
N VAL A 186 2.58 -2.26 -1.41
CA VAL A 186 1.41 -2.40 -0.56
C VAL A 186 1.63 -1.62 0.71
N VAL A 187 0.63 -0.87 1.15
CA VAL A 187 0.68 -0.10 2.41
C VAL A 187 -0.61 -0.26 3.20
N GLY A 188 -0.51 -0.21 4.53
CA GLY A 188 -1.68 -0.25 5.41
C GLY A 188 -2.51 1.03 5.30
N ARG A 189 -3.83 0.89 5.07
CA ARG A 189 -4.78 2.00 4.88
C ARG A 189 -4.92 2.89 6.12
N HIS A 190 -4.86 2.30 7.30
CA HIS A 190 -5.16 2.99 8.57
C HIS A 190 -3.97 3.68 9.23
N TRP A 191 -2.80 3.64 8.60
CA TRP A 191 -1.65 4.37 9.12
C TRP A 191 -1.78 5.89 8.90
N PRO A 192 -1.20 6.71 9.80
CA PRO A 192 -1.05 8.15 9.54
C PRO A 192 -0.33 8.42 8.21
N GLY A 193 -0.67 9.52 7.55
CA GLY A 193 -0.15 9.82 6.22
C GLY A 193 1.38 9.92 6.15
N ASP A 194 2.03 10.48 7.17
CA ASP A 194 3.49 10.54 7.28
C ASP A 194 4.13 9.14 7.35
N ARG A 195 3.49 8.20 8.05
CA ARG A 195 3.93 6.81 8.10
C ARG A 195 3.68 6.09 6.78
N GLN A 196 2.51 6.31 6.14
CA GLN A 196 2.23 5.77 4.81
C GLN A 196 3.29 6.21 3.81
N ARG A 197 3.61 7.51 3.77
CA ARG A 197 4.63 8.08 2.88
C ARG A 197 6.01 7.48 3.11
N PHE A 198 6.42 7.38 4.38
CA PHE A 198 7.71 6.78 4.71
C PHE A 198 7.76 5.31 4.26
N THR A 199 6.70 4.53 4.52
CA THR A 199 6.58 3.14 4.07
C THR A 199 6.64 3.04 2.54
N LEU A 200 5.88 3.84 1.81
CA LEU A 200 5.90 3.84 0.33
C LEU A 200 7.30 4.14 -0.22
N ALA A 201 8.00 5.12 0.35
CA ALA A 201 9.36 5.46 -0.05
C ALA A 201 10.37 4.36 0.35
N HIS A 202 10.17 3.70 1.48
CA HIS A 202 10.96 2.56 1.93
C HIS A 202 10.81 1.36 0.97
N GLU A 203 9.57 1.02 0.60
CA GLU A 203 9.29 -0.06 -0.34
C GLU A 203 9.81 0.27 -1.76
N LEU A 204 9.76 1.54 -2.17
CA LEU A 204 10.46 1.99 -3.38
C LEU A 204 11.97 1.72 -3.26
N GLY A 205 12.54 1.94 -2.07
CA GLY A 205 13.94 1.62 -1.78
C GLY A 205 14.28 0.16 -2.12
N HIS A 206 13.45 -0.79 -1.70
CA HIS A 206 13.61 -2.21 -2.06
C HIS A 206 13.60 -2.46 -3.57
N LEU A 207 12.72 -1.79 -4.30
CA LEU A 207 12.65 -1.92 -5.77
C LEU A 207 13.89 -1.34 -6.47
N VAL A 208 14.39 -0.20 -5.98
CA VAL A 208 15.53 0.53 -6.57
C VAL A 208 16.85 -0.13 -6.23
N LEU A 209 17.01 -0.62 -5.00
CA LEU A 209 18.25 -1.19 -4.48
C LEU A 209 18.40 -2.69 -4.74
N ASN A 210 17.40 -3.34 -5.29
CA ASN A 210 17.40 -4.78 -5.54
C ASN A 210 18.64 -5.20 -6.36
N GLY A 211 19.46 -6.11 -5.79
CA GLY A 211 20.67 -6.63 -6.41
C GLY A 211 21.83 -5.63 -6.47
N ARG A 212 21.77 -4.50 -5.73
CA ARG A 212 22.81 -3.45 -5.72
C ARG A 212 23.51 -3.27 -4.38
N LEU A 213 23.01 -3.85 -3.31
CA LEU A 213 23.61 -3.69 -1.98
C LEU A 213 24.79 -4.65 -1.81
N ALA A 214 25.91 -4.13 -1.30
CA ALA A 214 27.01 -4.96 -0.85
C ALA A 214 26.54 -5.91 0.27
N ALA A 215 27.09 -7.13 0.31
CA ALA A 215 26.64 -8.18 1.24
C ALA A 215 26.72 -7.79 2.74
N ALA A 216 27.61 -6.85 3.08
CA ALA A 216 27.76 -6.35 4.46
C ALA A 216 26.76 -5.25 4.84
N LEU A 217 26.04 -4.67 3.87
CA LEU A 217 25.12 -3.57 4.11
C LEU A 217 23.71 -4.09 4.44
N ALA A 218 23.19 -3.71 5.61
CA ALA A 218 21.84 -4.09 6.02
C ALA A 218 20.79 -3.44 5.12
N GLU A 219 20.04 -4.24 4.37
CA GLU A 219 19.03 -3.79 3.40
C GLU A 219 18.00 -2.86 4.02
N GLU A 220 17.44 -3.23 5.19
CA GLU A 220 16.42 -2.42 5.89
C GLU A 220 16.97 -1.04 6.30
N ALA A 221 18.23 -0.97 6.73
CA ALA A 221 18.88 0.30 7.07
C ALA A 221 19.09 1.17 5.82
N ALA A 222 19.48 0.55 4.70
CA ALA A 222 19.65 1.23 3.42
C ALA A 222 18.31 1.77 2.89
N CYS A 223 17.23 0.98 2.93
CA CYS A 223 15.90 1.41 2.51
C CYS A 223 15.34 2.53 3.41
N ASN A 224 15.55 2.46 4.74
CA ASN A 224 15.17 3.55 5.65
C ASN A 224 15.93 4.84 5.34
N ARG A 225 17.25 4.75 5.09
CA ARG A 225 18.08 5.90 4.74
C ARG A 225 17.66 6.49 3.39
N PHE A 226 17.41 5.64 2.39
CA PHE A 226 16.88 6.03 1.08
C PHE A 226 15.54 6.75 1.22
N ALA A 227 14.58 6.20 1.98
CA ALA A 227 13.27 6.80 2.17
C ALA A 227 13.36 8.23 2.73
N GLY A 228 14.18 8.42 3.77
CA GLY A 228 14.44 9.76 4.33
C GLY A 228 15.05 10.72 3.31
N ALA A 229 16.05 10.27 2.53
CA ALA A 229 16.71 11.08 1.52
C ALA A 229 15.78 11.40 0.33
N PHE A 230 14.93 10.45 -0.05
CA PHE A 230 13.98 10.62 -1.15
C PHE A 230 12.87 11.60 -0.81
N LEU A 231 12.29 11.52 0.40
CA LEU A 231 11.21 12.41 0.85
C LEU A 231 11.71 13.82 1.21
N PHE A 232 12.89 13.93 1.83
CA PHE A 232 13.46 15.19 2.25
C PHE A 232 14.94 15.27 1.85
N PRO A 233 15.26 15.72 0.62
CA PRO A 233 16.62 15.76 0.07
C PRO A 233 17.58 16.56 0.94
N ALA A 234 18.86 16.15 0.97
CA ALA A 234 19.90 16.81 1.77
C ALA A 234 20.02 18.30 1.47
N ALA A 235 19.93 18.69 0.19
CA ALA A 235 19.98 20.10 -0.21
C ALA A 235 18.79 20.88 0.33
N SER A 236 17.57 20.33 0.33
CA SER A 236 16.38 20.96 0.92
C SER A 236 16.52 21.10 2.44
N VAL A 237 17.06 20.06 3.12
CA VAL A 237 17.31 20.13 4.57
C VAL A 237 18.28 21.27 4.89
N VAL A 238 19.41 21.36 4.16
CA VAL A 238 20.42 22.42 4.36
C VAL A 238 19.84 23.81 4.05
N GLN A 239 18.99 23.92 3.03
CA GLN A 239 18.33 25.18 2.69
C GLN A 239 17.39 25.65 3.79
N LYS A 240 16.61 24.74 4.39
CA LYS A 240 15.63 25.05 5.44
C LYS A 240 16.27 25.28 6.82
N LEU A 241 17.26 24.50 7.19
CA LEU A 241 17.77 24.42 8.57
C LEU A 241 19.23 24.85 8.73
N GLY A 242 19.98 25.01 7.63
CA GLY A 242 21.40 25.22 7.64
C GLY A 242 22.21 23.93 7.79
N LYS A 243 23.54 24.07 7.83
CA LYS A 243 24.47 22.92 7.88
C LYS A 243 24.70 22.40 9.30
N HIS A 244 24.38 23.16 10.32
CA HIS A 244 24.59 22.77 11.71
C HIS A 244 23.58 23.43 12.65
N ARG A 245 23.03 22.66 13.58
CA ARG A 245 22.07 23.12 14.57
C ARG A 245 22.35 22.47 15.93
N ASN A 246 22.31 23.26 16.99
CA ASN A 246 22.37 22.75 18.35
C ASN A 246 21.04 22.14 18.81
N ALA A 247 19.93 22.73 18.35
CA ALA A 247 18.57 22.29 18.66
C ALA A 247 17.62 22.67 17.50
N VAL A 248 16.48 22.02 17.47
CA VAL A 248 15.35 22.32 16.57
C VAL A 248 14.09 22.39 17.41
N GLU A 249 13.32 23.46 17.25
CA GLU A 249 12.09 23.67 17.99
C GLU A 249 10.98 22.72 17.52
N LEU A 250 10.09 22.33 18.44
CA LEU A 250 9.02 21.41 18.14
C LEU A 250 8.09 21.96 17.04
N GLN A 251 7.81 23.27 17.08
CA GLN A 251 7.00 23.93 16.05
C GLN A 251 7.67 23.91 14.67
N GLU A 252 9.01 24.03 14.64
CA GLU A 252 9.78 23.93 13.39
C GLU A 252 9.70 22.51 12.80
N LEU A 253 9.77 21.47 13.66
CA LEU A 253 9.52 20.10 13.24
C LEU A 253 8.10 19.87 12.71
N ALA A 254 7.09 20.52 13.33
CA ALA A 254 5.71 20.44 12.87
C ALA A 254 5.53 21.03 11.47
N LEU A 255 6.11 22.20 11.21
CA LEU A 255 6.06 22.85 9.90
C LEU A 255 6.77 22.00 8.81
N LEU A 256 7.93 21.44 9.13
CA LEU A 256 8.63 20.54 8.21
C LEU A 256 7.86 19.24 7.95
N LYS A 257 7.18 18.69 8.96
CA LYS A 257 6.28 17.55 8.81
C LYS A 257 5.14 17.89 7.84
N GLU A 258 4.50 19.06 8.00
CA GLU A 258 3.42 19.50 7.13
C GLU A 258 3.91 19.71 5.69
N GLU A 259 5.11 20.22 5.49
CA GLU A 259 5.69 20.48 4.17
C GLU A 259 6.15 19.20 3.47
N PHE A 260 6.93 18.33 4.13
CA PHE A 260 7.58 17.17 3.50
C PHE A 260 6.88 15.83 3.74
N GLY A 261 5.92 15.77 4.65
CA GLY A 261 5.19 14.55 4.96
C GLY A 261 6.02 13.47 5.65
N LEU A 262 7.03 13.87 6.42
CA LEU A 262 7.80 13.02 7.32
C LEU A 262 7.37 13.27 8.76
N SER A 263 7.32 12.23 9.60
CA SER A 263 7.09 12.41 11.03
C SER A 263 8.21 13.26 11.67
N MET A 264 7.91 13.95 12.75
CA MET A 264 8.92 14.74 13.49
C MET A 264 10.10 13.87 13.91
N SER A 265 9.81 12.64 14.34
CA SER A 265 10.84 11.63 14.64
C SER A 265 11.66 11.28 13.40
N GLY A 266 11.03 11.09 12.25
CA GLY A 266 11.70 10.85 10.96
C GLY A 266 12.59 12.01 10.55
N ILE A 267 12.14 13.25 10.74
CA ILE A 267 12.94 14.46 10.51
C ILE A 267 14.17 14.49 11.42
N LEU A 268 14.02 14.22 12.71
CA LEU A 268 15.17 14.16 13.64
C LEU A 268 16.18 13.08 13.26
N PHE A 269 15.74 11.93 12.78
CA PHE A 269 16.62 10.92 12.19
C PHE A 269 17.38 11.46 10.98
N ARG A 270 16.65 12.15 10.08
CA ARG A 270 17.21 12.74 8.88
C ARG A 270 18.30 13.78 9.19
N LEU A 271 18.05 14.65 10.18
CA LEU A 271 19.02 15.67 10.61
C LEU A 271 20.29 15.06 11.22
N ARG A 272 20.15 13.99 12.03
CA ARG A 272 21.29 13.23 12.55
C ARG A 272 22.09 12.60 11.39
N ASP A 273 21.40 12.00 10.47
CA ASP A 273 22.00 11.29 9.34
C ASP A 273 22.84 12.21 8.44
N LEU A 274 22.46 13.48 8.35
CA LEU A 274 23.20 14.52 7.63
C LEU A 274 24.22 15.24 8.51
N GLY A 275 24.36 14.88 9.79
CA GLY A 275 25.28 15.56 10.71
C GLY A 275 24.86 16.98 11.09
N ILE A 276 23.61 17.38 10.81
CA ILE A 276 23.07 18.71 11.15
C ILE A 276 22.86 18.84 12.65
N VAL A 277 22.34 17.80 13.30
CA VAL A 277 22.28 17.70 14.76
C VAL A 277 23.17 16.56 15.27
N SER A 278 23.61 16.68 16.51
CA SER A 278 24.44 15.64 17.11
C SER A 278 23.66 14.36 17.41
N PRO A 279 24.31 13.17 17.40
CA PRO A 279 23.67 11.93 17.81
C PRO A 279 23.08 12.00 19.22
N ALA A 280 23.80 12.67 20.15
CA ALA A 280 23.33 12.85 21.53
C ALA A 280 22.04 13.68 21.62
N TYR A 281 21.91 14.77 20.84
CA TYR A 281 20.69 15.55 20.76
C TYR A 281 19.53 14.69 20.24
N ARG A 282 19.71 13.97 19.15
CA ARG A 282 18.68 13.06 18.59
C ARG A 282 18.24 12.03 19.61
N GLU A 283 19.17 11.42 20.35
CA GLU A 283 18.85 10.43 21.38
C GLU A 283 18.04 11.06 22.54
N ALA A 284 18.42 12.24 22.98
CA ALA A 284 17.67 12.98 24.00
C ALA A 284 16.23 13.27 23.54
N GLN A 285 16.05 13.70 22.27
CA GLN A 285 14.72 13.92 21.69
C GLN A 285 13.91 12.61 21.60
N ALA A 286 14.52 11.49 21.24
CA ALA A 286 13.84 10.20 21.21
C ALA A 286 13.34 9.77 22.61
N LYS A 287 14.13 9.99 23.65
CA LYS A 287 13.72 9.74 25.04
C LYS A 287 12.53 10.63 25.43
N LEU A 288 12.60 11.91 25.07
CA LEU A 288 11.51 12.86 25.31
C LEU A 288 10.21 12.42 24.60
N PHE A 289 10.30 12.04 23.32
CA PHE A 289 9.16 11.58 22.54
C PHE A 289 8.55 10.31 23.13
N SER A 290 9.39 9.38 23.60
CA SER A 290 8.94 8.17 24.28
C SER A 290 8.22 8.49 25.59
N MET A 291 8.77 9.35 26.45
CA MET A 291 8.16 9.76 27.72
C MET A 291 6.82 10.48 27.53
N LYS A 292 6.67 11.24 26.45
CA LYS A 292 5.43 11.96 26.10
C LYS A 292 4.42 11.10 25.33
N GLY A 293 4.75 9.86 24.98
CA GLY A 293 3.90 9.01 24.15
C GLY A 293 3.84 9.43 22.68
N TRP A 294 4.70 10.35 22.25
CA TRP A 294 4.71 10.90 20.89
C TRP A 294 5.24 9.93 19.82
N HIS A 295 5.81 8.80 20.24
CA HIS A 295 6.14 7.70 19.33
C HIS A 295 4.89 6.98 18.78
N VAL A 296 3.71 7.13 19.44
CA VAL A 296 2.42 6.62 18.98
C VAL A 296 1.65 7.72 18.24
N ARG A 297 1.60 8.92 18.82
CA ARG A 297 0.90 10.06 18.26
C ARG A 297 1.68 11.34 18.56
N GLU A 298 2.28 11.90 17.53
CA GLU A 298 3.00 13.17 17.60
C GLU A 298 2.04 14.34 17.88
N PRO A 299 2.51 15.42 18.54
CA PRO A 299 1.69 16.61 18.74
C PRO A 299 1.42 17.35 17.42
N GLY A 300 0.41 18.20 17.43
CA GLY A 300 0.01 18.99 16.28
C GLY A 300 -0.90 18.23 15.29
N ALA A 301 -1.00 18.75 14.08
CA ALA A 301 -1.83 18.19 13.04
C ALA A 301 -1.24 16.87 12.50
N MET A 302 -2.12 15.94 12.19
CA MET A 302 -1.71 14.74 11.47
C MET A 302 -1.53 15.07 9.99
N TYR A 303 -0.47 14.51 9.38
CA TYR A 303 -0.31 14.61 7.94
C TYR A 303 -1.45 13.86 7.22
N ARG A 304 -1.95 14.44 6.13
CA ARG A 304 -3.02 13.84 5.33
C ARG A 304 -2.62 12.45 4.83
N THR A 305 -3.57 11.53 4.82
CA THR A 305 -3.35 10.19 4.24
C THR A 305 -3.25 10.26 2.72
N GLU A 306 -2.41 9.41 2.17
CA GLU A 306 -2.31 9.18 0.74
C GLU A 306 -3.57 8.45 0.22
N LYS A 307 -3.92 8.67 -1.06
CA LYS A 307 -5.10 8.04 -1.68
C LYS A 307 -4.75 7.49 -3.04
N ALA A 308 -5.10 6.24 -3.30
CA ALA A 308 -4.91 5.58 -4.59
C ALA A 308 -6.14 5.85 -5.49
N HIS A 309 -6.08 6.90 -6.30
CA HIS A 309 -7.19 7.30 -7.17
C HIS A 309 -7.16 6.65 -8.55
N LEU A 310 -5.99 6.26 -9.05
CA LEU A 310 -5.81 5.87 -10.45
C LEU A 310 -6.67 4.66 -10.85
N PHE A 311 -6.85 3.67 -9.95
CA PHE A 311 -7.70 2.52 -10.27
C PHE A 311 -9.16 2.92 -10.51
N GLU A 312 -9.70 3.78 -9.65
CA GLU A 312 -11.05 4.28 -9.79
C GLU A 312 -11.21 5.14 -11.05
N GLN A 313 -10.24 6.02 -11.33
CA GLN A 313 -10.21 6.82 -12.56
C GLN A 313 -10.21 5.93 -13.81
N LEU A 314 -9.42 4.84 -13.82
CA LEU A 314 -9.38 3.89 -14.94
C LEU A 314 -10.70 3.14 -15.11
N VAL A 315 -11.40 2.80 -14.02
CA VAL A 315 -12.76 2.20 -14.10
C VAL A 315 -13.73 3.15 -14.78
N TYR A 316 -13.75 4.43 -14.38
CA TYR A 316 -14.63 5.42 -15.02
C TYR A 316 -14.21 5.73 -16.45
N HIS A 317 -12.91 5.72 -16.76
CA HIS A 317 -12.40 5.86 -18.11
C HIS A 317 -12.89 4.69 -18.99
N ALA A 318 -12.68 3.45 -18.56
CA ALA A 318 -13.15 2.27 -19.29
C ALA A 318 -14.67 2.24 -19.50
N LEU A 319 -15.43 2.76 -18.53
CA LEU A 319 -16.87 2.90 -18.65
C LEU A 319 -17.27 3.98 -19.66
N ALA A 320 -16.57 5.12 -19.68
CA ALA A 320 -16.85 6.22 -20.59
C ALA A 320 -16.53 5.86 -22.06
N GLU A 321 -15.54 5.01 -22.28
CA GLU A 321 -15.13 4.51 -23.59
C GLU A 321 -15.85 3.21 -24.00
N ASP A 322 -16.91 2.81 -23.27
CA ASP A 322 -17.67 1.59 -23.52
C ASP A 322 -16.83 0.27 -23.53
N TYR A 323 -15.66 0.26 -22.91
CA TYR A 323 -14.88 -0.97 -22.73
C TYR A 323 -15.51 -1.89 -21.70
N ILE A 324 -16.28 -1.33 -20.75
CA ILE A 324 -17.06 -2.04 -19.74
C ILE A 324 -18.43 -1.40 -19.55
N GLY A 325 -19.43 -2.22 -19.16
CA GLY A 325 -20.72 -1.72 -18.71
C GLY A 325 -20.76 -1.42 -17.20
N GLU A 326 -21.86 -0.78 -16.74
CA GLU A 326 -22.04 -0.41 -15.32
C GLU A 326 -21.92 -1.59 -14.35
N ALA A 327 -22.41 -2.78 -14.73
CA ALA A 327 -22.31 -3.97 -13.88
C ALA A 327 -20.84 -4.37 -13.65
N LYS A 328 -19.99 -4.31 -14.69
CA LYS A 328 -18.57 -4.60 -14.58
C LYS A 328 -17.82 -3.52 -13.81
N ALA A 329 -18.16 -2.25 -14.03
CA ALA A 329 -17.60 -1.14 -13.26
C ALA A 329 -17.88 -1.29 -11.76
N ALA A 330 -19.15 -1.60 -11.41
CA ALA A 330 -19.55 -1.88 -10.03
C ALA A 330 -18.78 -3.10 -9.44
N GLU A 331 -18.61 -4.17 -10.24
CA GLU A 331 -17.83 -5.34 -9.85
C GLU A 331 -16.36 -4.97 -9.53
N LEU A 332 -15.69 -4.24 -10.43
CA LEU A 332 -14.30 -3.83 -10.27
C LEU A 332 -14.10 -2.96 -9.03
N LEU A 333 -15.04 -2.05 -8.73
CA LEU A 333 -15.01 -1.20 -7.53
C LEU A 333 -15.51 -1.90 -6.26
N ASN A 334 -15.91 -3.18 -6.37
CA ASN A 334 -16.50 -3.95 -5.27
C ASN A 334 -17.75 -3.30 -4.65
N LEU A 335 -18.57 -2.65 -5.48
CA LEU A 335 -19.81 -1.98 -5.11
C LEU A 335 -21.02 -2.77 -5.63
N SER A 336 -22.17 -2.66 -4.95
CA SER A 336 -23.45 -3.06 -5.58
C SER A 336 -23.75 -2.12 -6.74
N LEU A 337 -24.55 -2.58 -7.72
CA LEU A 337 -24.91 -1.74 -8.87
C LEU A 337 -25.61 -0.44 -8.43
N ASP A 338 -26.48 -0.52 -7.43
CA ASP A 338 -27.18 0.65 -6.89
C ASP A 338 -26.22 1.61 -6.15
N ALA A 339 -25.27 1.08 -5.38
CA ALA A 339 -24.24 1.90 -4.75
C ALA A 339 -23.36 2.58 -5.80
N PHE A 340 -22.97 1.84 -6.86
CA PHE A 340 -22.19 2.40 -7.96
C PHE A 340 -22.95 3.54 -8.68
N ARG A 341 -24.23 3.35 -8.98
CA ARG A 341 -25.06 4.39 -9.63
C ARG A 341 -25.19 5.64 -8.77
N ARG A 342 -25.36 5.49 -7.46
CA ARG A 342 -25.36 6.63 -6.51
C ARG A 342 -24.05 7.39 -6.52
N VAL A 343 -22.92 6.68 -6.41
CA VAL A 343 -21.58 7.31 -6.47
C VAL A 343 -21.36 8.02 -7.80
N ARG A 344 -21.71 7.35 -8.91
CA ARG A 344 -21.55 7.91 -10.26
C ARG A 344 -22.38 9.18 -10.49
N SER A 345 -23.59 9.24 -9.95
CA SER A 345 -24.46 10.43 -10.05
C SER A 345 -24.04 11.56 -9.12
N MET A 346 -22.96 11.41 -8.37
CA MET A 346 -22.51 12.38 -7.34
C MET A 346 -23.62 12.71 -6.31
N GLY A 347 -24.53 11.75 -6.07
CA GLY A 347 -25.55 11.87 -5.04
C GLY A 347 -24.93 12.14 -3.68
N SER A 348 -25.50 13.06 -2.92
CA SER A 348 -24.94 13.51 -1.65
C SER A 348 -24.83 12.35 -0.63
N ALA A 349 -23.78 12.35 0.18
CA ALA A 349 -23.61 11.39 1.27
C ALA A 349 -24.79 11.38 2.26
N GLU A 350 -25.53 12.48 2.36
CA GLU A 350 -26.73 12.61 3.19
C GLU A 350 -27.92 11.77 2.70
N GLU A 351 -28.06 11.56 1.38
CA GLU A 351 -29.08 10.66 0.82
C GLU A 351 -28.75 9.19 1.08
N SER A 352 -27.46 8.85 1.16
CA SER A 352 -26.98 7.49 1.47
C SER A 352 -27.25 7.09 2.92
N LEU A 353 -27.20 8.01 3.87
CA LEU A 353 -27.52 7.78 5.28
C LEU A 353 -29.04 7.63 5.50
N ARG A 354 -29.87 8.41 4.82
CA ARG A 354 -31.35 8.32 4.93
C ARG A 354 -31.91 7.02 4.35
N ALA A 355 -31.25 6.42 3.36
CA ALA A 355 -31.65 5.14 2.78
C ALA A 355 -31.26 3.93 3.65
N ALA A 356 -30.27 4.07 4.53
CA ALA A 356 -29.83 3.03 5.47
C ALA A 356 -30.71 2.99 6.75
N ASP A 357 -31.30 4.13 7.14
CA ASP A 357 -32.18 4.23 8.34
C ASP A 357 -33.64 3.91 8.05
N GLY A 358 -34.01 3.61 6.81
CA GLY A 358 -35.39 3.34 6.35
C GLY A 358 -35.71 1.88 6.02
N GLN A 359 -34.86 0.91 6.44
CA GLN A 359 -35.18 -0.53 6.29
C GLN A 359 -35.13 -1.29 7.59
#